data_ae5e3ab07f81a56d12478ca183a7d955
#
_entry.id   ae5e3ab07f81a56d12478ca183a7d955
#
_cell.length_a   1.000
_cell.length_b   1.000
_cell.length_c   1.000
_cell.angle_alpha   90.00
_cell.angle_beta   90.00
_cell.angle_gamma   90.00
#
_symmetry.space_group_name_H-M   'P 1'
#
loop_
_entity.id
_entity.type
_entity.pdbx_description
1 polymer ?
#
loop_
_entity_poly.entity_id
_entity_poly.type
_entity_poly.pdbx_seq_one_letter_code
_entity_poly.pdbx_strand_id
1 'polypeptide(L)'
;VHCSKERLMILLLSSLVTALITSVAPLPFSPNMDLSTTYITNYSVLHGNTIYGPLEKIGDLPSSVIIDRQPLAYPPWHYTLLLPLSLFTPHTAARIWGSINILFVFFAVYLLTPRISPRQMALTLVAVLLTAPIQGHLAVGQFTLILLLACALALRLEESGKFSLLGIVLALLTIKPHVGLPVCAGIFIWLWVHRRRHLFAALASWLTTIALLFLYSLLIDPTIPHYYFFSVNSLNSHPVNIVCDSCSSLTLAIQSLLNHSLCSPWRTRFILGAALGVTLLYPFIRQASSFPVFMSGLVCSTILSAPYVRSYDYVLISLPILAILIDRPYQLPSRRLNNLATACFATAALMAGLLPYFTTRDHHRNFLWISAALAYAGCLFFRNLSPQIAQPHSED
;
A
#
# COMPACT_ATOMS: atom_id res chain seq x y z
N VAL A 1 3.52 24.85 5.63
CA VAL A 1 2.22 24.16 5.81
C VAL A 1 1.62 24.70 7.11
N HIS A 2 0.77 25.73 7.03
CA HIS A 2 -0.02 26.16 8.17
C HIS A 2 -1.10 25.10 8.43
N CYS A 3 -0.86 24.25 9.41
CA CYS A 3 -1.89 23.37 9.94
C CYS A 3 -2.90 24.25 10.67
N SER A 4 -4.11 24.43 10.14
CA SER A 4 -5.14 25.14 10.88
C SER A 4 -5.47 24.33 12.15
N LYS A 5 -5.60 25.02 13.28
CA LYS A 5 -5.97 24.39 14.57
C LYS A 5 -7.21 23.50 14.44
N GLU A 6 -8.15 23.90 13.59
CA GLU A 6 -9.36 23.14 13.27
C GLU A 6 -9.09 21.78 12.61
N ARG A 7 -8.14 21.72 11.66
CA ARG A 7 -7.76 20.45 11.01
C ARG A 7 -7.11 19.49 12.01
N LEU A 8 -6.23 20.02 12.85
CA LEU A 8 -5.59 19.23 13.91
C LEU A 8 -6.63 18.71 14.91
N MET A 9 -7.60 19.53 15.28
CA MET A 9 -8.69 19.15 16.18
C MET A 9 -9.59 18.07 15.57
N ILE A 10 -9.92 18.16 14.28
CA ILE A 10 -10.68 17.11 13.58
C ILE A 10 -9.89 15.80 13.55
N LEU A 11 -8.59 15.86 13.30
CA LEU A 11 -7.71 14.69 13.35
C LEU A 11 -7.72 14.05 14.75
N LEU A 12 -7.58 14.85 15.80
CA LEU A 12 -7.58 14.36 17.18
C LEU A 12 -8.93 13.76 17.59
N LEU A 13 -10.03 14.46 17.28
CA LEU A 13 -11.39 13.97 17.57
C LEU A 13 -11.70 12.69 16.81
N SER A 14 -11.37 12.66 15.51
CA SER A 14 -11.59 11.47 14.71
C SER A 14 -10.74 10.29 15.20
N SER A 15 -9.48 10.54 15.57
CA SER A 15 -8.60 9.52 16.16
C SER A 15 -9.18 8.98 17.47
N LEU A 16 -9.72 9.86 18.31
CA LEU A 16 -10.34 9.48 19.57
C LEU A 16 -11.62 8.66 19.38
N VAL A 17 -12.51 9.11 18.48
CA VAL A 17 -13.75 8.39 18.12
C VAL A 17 -13.41 7.01 17.55
N THR A 18 -12.39 6.92 16.73
CA THR A 18 -11.97 5.67 16.12
C THR A 18 -11.32 4.73 17.14
N ALA A 19 -10.48 5.25 18.02
CA ALA A 19 -9.93 4.47 19.12
C ALA A 19 -11.04 3.93 20.02
N LEU A 20 -12.08 4.71 20.28
CA LEU A 20 -13.28 4.28 21.00
C LEU A 20 -14.03 3.17 20.25
N ILE A 21 -14.29 3.33 18.94
CA ILE A 21 -14.99 2.31 18.14
C ILE A 21 -14.18 1.02 18.11
N THR A 22 -12.88 1.09 17.87
CA THR A 22 -12.00 -0.10 17.82
C THR A 22 -11.81 -0.75 19.19
N SER A 23 -11.91 0.01 20.26
CA SER A 23 -11.85 -0.55 21.63
C SER A 23 -13.10 -1.35 21.99
N VAL A 24 -14.25 -1.02 21.41
CA VAL A 24 -15.54 -1.66 21.68
C VAL A 24 -15.86 -2.76 20.68
N ALA A 25 -15.48 -2.58 19.40
CA ALA A 25 -15.73 -3.58 18.38
C ALA A 25 -14.83 -4.81 18.58
N PRO A 26 -15.40 -6.02 18.66
CA PRO A 26 -14.59 -7.23 18.66
C PRO A 26 -13.96 -7.39 17.29
N LEU A 27 -12.71 -6.95 17.15
CA LEU A 27 -11.92 -7.31 15.97
C LEU A 27 -11.66 -8.82 16.04
N PRO A 28 -12.10 -9.59 15.04
CA PRO A 28 -11.90 -11.02 15.07
C PRO A 28 -10.40 -11.32 14.97
N PHE A 29 -9.84 -11.98 15.97
CA PHE A 29 -8.52 -12.59 15.85
C PHE A 29 -8.74 -14.01 15.31
N SER A 30 -8.60 -14.16 13.99
CA SER A 30 -8.74 -15.46 13.33
C SER A 30 -7.36 -16.01 12.97
N PRO A 31 -7.12 -17.32 13.12
CA PRO A 31 -5.84 -17.93 12.77
C PRO A 31 -5.42 -17.76 11.31
N ASN A 32 -6.36 -17.47 10.41
CA ASN A 32 -6.12 -17.27 8.99
C ASN A 32 -5.87 -15.80 8.59
N MET A 33 -5.60 -14.92 9.54
CA MET A 33 -5.33 -13.51 9.28
C MET A 33 -3.84 -13.22 9.21
N ASP A 34 -3.45 -12.27 8.35
CA ASP A 34 -2.04 -11.90 8.17
C ASP A 34 -1.42 -11.31 9.45
N LEU A 35 -2.22 -10.57 10.24
CA LEU A 35 -1.80 -10.13 11.56
C LEU A 35 -1.51 -11.31 12.50
N SER A 36 -2.37 -12.33 12.50
CA SER A 36 -2.19 -13.51 13.36
C SER A 36 -0.90 -14.22 13.07
N THR A 37 -0.57 -14.42 11.79
CA THR A 37 0.69 -15.03 11.38
C THR A 37 1.90 -14.21 11.83
N THR A 38 1.85 -12.89 11.66
CA THR A 38 2.92 -11.99 12.12
C THR A 38 3.04 -11.99 13.65
N TYR A 39 1.90 -11.94 14.35
CA TYR A 39 1.86 -12.00 15.82
C TYR A 39 2.47 -13.29 16.35
N ILE A 40 2.04 -14.45 15.80
CA ILE A 40 2.54 -15.78 16.23
C ILE A 40 4.04 -15.91 15.97
N THR A 41 4.51 -15.46 14.79
CA THR A 41 5.93 -15.44 14.47
C THR A 41 6.73 -14.64 15.50
N ASN A 42 6.26 -13.43 15.83
CA ASN A 42 6.93 -12.57 16.79
C ASN A 42 6.85 -13.10 18.22
N TYR A 43 5.69 -13.65 18.61
CA TYR A 43 5.53 -14.32 19.90
C TYR A 43 6.51 -15.49 20.03
N SER A 44 6.65 -16.29 18.97
CA SER A 44 7.61 -17.39 18.89
C SER A 44 9.05 -16.93 19.07
N VAL A 45 9.44 -15.81 18.44
CA VAL A 45 10.76 -15.20 18.58
C VAL A 45 11.04 -14.76 20.01
N LEU A 46 10.05 -14.18 20.71
CA LEU A 46 10.16 -13.82 22.13
C LEU A 46 10.39 -15.03 23.05
N HIS A 47 10.04 -16.24 22.59
CA HIS A 47 10.26 -17.51 23.30
C HIS A 47 11.44 -18.32 22.78
N GLY A 48 12.39 -17.67 22.09
CA GLY A 48 13.65 -18.27 21.66
C GLY A 48 13.63 -19.00 20.33
N ASN A 49 12.54 -18.93 19.57
CA ASN A 49 12.46 -19.46 18.21
C ASN A 49 12.94 -18.44 17.16
N THR A 50 13.00 -18.86 15.90
CA THR A 50 13.46 -18.05 14.79
C THR A 50 12.29 -17.49 13.97
N ILE A 51 12.51 -16.36 13.26
CA ILE A 51 11.47 -15.72 12.41
C ILE A 51 11.04 -16.68 11.28
N TYR A 52 11.99 -17.34 10.61
CA TYR A 52 11.73 -18.15 9.41
C TYR A 52 11.90 -19.66 9.62
N GLY A 53 12.40 -20.06 10.77
CA GLY A 53 12.63 -21.48 11.10
C GLY A 53 11.34 -22.25 11.37
N PRO A 54 11.42 -23.58 11.54
CA PRO A 54 10.28 -24.38 11.94
C PRO A 54 9.76 -23.89 13.29
N LEU A 55 8.42 -23.84 13.43
CA LEU A 55 7.80 -23.59 14.73
C LEU A 55 7.89 -24.88 15.56
N GLU A 56 8.71 -24.88 16.57
CA GLU A 56 8.55 -25.84 17.63
C GLU A 56 7.23 -25.53 18.38
N LYS A 57 6.57 -26.58 18.87
CA LYS A 57 5.29 -26.41 19.57
C LYS A 57 5.48 -25.43 20.73
N ILE A 58 4.89 -24.25 20.62
CA ILE A 58 4.85 -23.29 21.71
C ILE A 58 3.69 -23.72 22.61
N GLY A 59 4.03 -24.29 23.79
CA GLY A 59 3.07 -24.93 24.68
C GLY A 59 1.94 -24.05 25.20
N ASP A 60 2.11 -22.73 25.18
CA ASP A 60 1.20 -21.77 25.83
C ASP A 60 0.38 -20.92 24.85
N LEU A 61 0.41 -21.23 23.56
CA LEU A 61 -0.51 -20.57 22.63
C LEU A 61 -1.94 -21.07 22.90
N PRO A 62 -2.92 -20.16 22.96
CA PRO A 62 -4.33 -20.57 23.07
C PRO A 62 -4.65 -21.61 22.00
N SER A 63 -5.31 -22.70 22.36
CA SER A 63 -5.70 -23.79 21.45
C SER A 63 -6.55 -23.34 20.26
N SER A 64 -7.10 -22.14 20.30
CA SER A 64 -7.79 -21.47 19.19
C SER A 64 -6.86 -20.95 18.10
N VAL A 65 -5.55 -20.90 18.35
CA VAL A 65 -4.54 -20.45 17.39
C VAL A 65 -3.96 -21.66 16.68
N ILE A 66 -4.70 -22.20 15.72
CA ILE A 66 -4.21 -23.28 14.85
C ILE A 66 -3.15 -22.66 13.93
N ILE A 67 -1.92 -23.13 14.10
CA ILE A 67 -0.78 -22.63 13.34
C ILE A 67 -0.64 -23.47 12.08
N ASP A 68 -1.29 -23.04 11.02
CA ASP A 68 -0.84 -23.39 9.67
C ASP A 68 0.14 -22.31 9.24
N ARG A 69 1.41 -22.45 9.70
CA ARG A 69 2.45 -21.49 9.39
C ARG A 69 2.86 -21.65 7.94
N GLN A 70 2.28 -20.84 7.10
CA GLN A 70 2.79 -20.66 5.75
C GLN A 70 4.09 -19.84 5.84
N PRO A 71 5.16 -20.26 5.15
CA PRO A 71 6.37 -19.46 5.07
C PRO A 71 6.00 -18.11 4.40
N LEU A 72 6.01 -17.04 5.17
CA LEU A 72 5.77 -15.71 4.66
C LEU A 72 7.09 -15.12 4.16
N ALA A 73 7.13 -14.70 2.90
CA ALA A 73 8.29 -14.04 2.30
C ALA A 73 8.35 -12.54 2.60
N TYR A 74 7.84 -12.11 3.73
CA TYR A 74 8.04 -10.74 4.17
C TYR A 74 9.49 -10.54 4.60
N PRO A 75 10.08 -9.35 4.36
CA PRO A 75 11.44 -9.07 4.81
C PRO A 75 11.52 -9.07 6.35
N PRO A 76 12.70 -9.34 6.93
CA PRO A 76 12.85 -9.49 8.38
C PRO A 76 12.33 -8.33 9.20
N TRP A 77 12.55 -7.09 8.72
CA TRP A 77 12.08 -5.89 9.40
C TRP A 77 10.56 -5.74 9.45
N HIS A 78 9.81 -6.45 8.61
CA HIS A 78 8.37 -6.53 8.75
C HIS A 78 7.97 -7.12 10.11
N TYR A 79 8.62 -8.20 10.50
CA TYR A 79 8.37 -8.87 11.78
C TYR A 79 8.91 -8.05 12.95
N THR A 80 10.16 -7.63 12.88
CA THR A 80 10.82 -6.97 14.00
C THR A 80 10.26 -5.60 14.34
N LEU A 81 9.73 -4.85 13.37
CA LEU A 81 9.01 -3.59 13.63
C LEU A 81 7.69 -3.83 14.38
N LEU A 82 7.08 -4.98 14.21
CA LEU A 82 5.80 -5.34 14.84
C LEU A 82 5.97 -6.22 16.07
N LEU A 83 7.21 -6.55 16.43
CA LEU A 83 7.55 -7.34 17.62
C LEU A 83 6.88 -6.80 18.91
N PRO A 84 6.80 -5.48 19.15
CA PRO A 84 6.15 -4.96 20.34
C PRO A 84 4.66 -5.35 20.48
N LEU A 85 3.96 -5.65 19.38
CA LEU A 85 2.57 -6.10 19.45
C LEU A 85 2.43 -7.46 20.14
N SER A 86 3.45 -8.31 20.05
CA SER A 86 3.43 -9.65 20.64
C SER A 86 3.70 -9.67 22.14
N LEU A 87 3.97 -8.49 22.74
CA LEU A 87 4.00 -8.31 24.20
C LEU A 87 2.60 -8.21 24.82
N PHE A 88 1.57 -8.02 23.99
CA PHE A 88 0.18 -7.91 24.42
C PHE A 88 -0.58 -9.21 24.13
N THR A 89 -1.76 -9.38 24.72
CA THR A 89 -2.63 -10.49 24.32
C THR A 89 -3.06 -10.35 22.86
N PRO A 90 -3.37 -11.45 22.13
CA PRO A 90 -3.75 -11.41 20.73
C PRO A 90 -4.85 -10.38 20.40
N HIS A 91 -5.90 -10.35 21.24
CA HIS A 91 -7.00 -9.40 21.06
C HIS A 91 -6.57 -7.95 21.28
N THR A 92 -5.73 -7.68 22.28
CA THR A 92 -5.18 -6.34 22.52
C THR A 92 -4.27 -5.91 21.39
N ALA A 93 -3.41 -6.79 20.90
CA ALA A 93 -2.55 -6.54 19.76
C ALA A 93 -3.37 -6.21 18.48
N ALA A 94 -4.45 -6.96 18.22
CA ALA A 94 -5.35 -6.69 17.10
C ALA A 94 -6.03 -5.31 17.21
N ARG A 95 -6.48 -4.92 18.41
CA ARG A 95 -7.08 -3.60 18.66
C ARG A 95 -6.07 -2.47 18.45
N ILE A 96 -4.86 -2.61 19.00
CA ILE A 96 -3.78 -1.64 18.83
C ILE A 96 -3.46 -1.49 17.34
N TRP A 97 -3.30 -2.61 16.62
CA TRP A 97 -2.99 -2.61 15.20
C TRP A 97 -4.12 -2.00 14.36
N GLY A 98 -5.36 -2.35 14.63
CA GLY A 98 -6.54 -1.75 14.00
C GLY A 98 -6.58 -0.24 14.18
N SER A 99 -6.32 0.26 15.41
CA SER A 99 -6.26 1.69 15.71
C SER A 99 -5.13 2.39 14.94
N ILE A 100 -3.93 1.80 14.89
CA ILE A 100 -2.80 2.31 14.13
C ILE A 100 -3.13 2.38 12.63
N ASN A 101 -3.76 1.35 12.07
CA ASN A 101 -4.18 1.34 10.67
C ASN A 101 -5.17 2.46 10.34
N ILE A 102 -6.10 2.74 11.22
CA ILE A 102 -7.03 3.84 11.05
C ILE A 102 -6.31 5.19 11.09
N LEU A 103 -5.35 5.36 12.00
CA LEU A 103 -4.47 6.55 12.01
C LEU A 103 -3.71 6.71 10.71
N PHE A 104 -3.24 5.61 10.09
CA PHE A 104 -2.57 5.67 8.78
C PHE A 104 -3.51 6.20 7.70
N VAL A 105 -4.78 5.78 7.68
CA VAL A 105 -5.79 6.34 6.76
C VAL A 105 -5.99 7.83 7.00
N PHE A 106 -6.09 8.26 8.26
CA PHE A 106 -6.23 9.67 8.62
C PHE A 106 -5.09 10.51 8.10
N PHE A 107 -3.86 10.12 8.44
CA PHE A 107 -2.69 10.86 7.99
C PHE A 107 -2.55 10.84 6.46
N ALA A 108 -2.85 9.71 5.81
CA ALA A 108 -2.83 9.64 4.35
C ALA A 108 -3.85 10.60 3.72
N VAL A 109 -5.11 10.59 4.16
CA VAL A 109 -6.13 11.53 3.65
C VAL A 109 -5.72 12.98 3.93
N TYR A 110 -5.29 13.30 5.14
CA TYR A 110 -4.80 14.64 5.50
C TYR A 110 -3.68 15.12 4.59
N LEU A 111 -2.70 14.27 4.34
CA LEU A 111 -1.55 14.60 3.49
C LEU A 111 -1.96 14.69 2.01
N LEU A 112 -2.86 13.85 1.54
CA LEU A 112 -3.28 13.82 0.14
C LEU A 112 -4.25 14.95 -0.21
N THR A 113 -4.95 15.53 0.78
CA THR A 113 -5.99 16.53 0.55
C THR A 113 -5.77 17.84 1.34
N PRO A 114 -4.60 18.51 1.22
CA PRO A 114 -4.30 19.69 2.03
C PRO A 114 -5.14 20.93 1.70
N ARG A 115 -5.79 20.96 0.52
CA ARG A 115 -6.50 22.14 0.00
C ARG A 115 -8.00 22.12 0.27
N ILE A 116 -8.57 20.97 0.62
CA ILE A 116 -10.01 20.87 0.90
C ILE A 116 -10.34 21.42 2.29
N SER A 117 -11.59 21.82 2.47
CA SER A 117 -12.10 22.31 3.76
C SER A 117 -12.12 21.18 4.82
N PRO A 118 -12.09 21.50 6.13
CA PRO A 118 -12.20 20.50 7.19
C PRO A 118 -13.42 19.59 7.06
N ARG A 119 -14.57 20.14 6.67
CA ARG A 119 -15.81 19.38 6.45
C ARG A 119 -15.66 18.40 5.29
N GLN A 120 -15.09 18.84 4.17
CA GLN A 120 -14.83 17.96 3.03
C GLN A 120 -13.82 16.86 3.40
N MET A 121 -12.80 17.20 4.18
CA MET A 121 -11.82 16.21 4.66
C MET A 121 -12.50 15.14 5.53
N ALA A 122 -13.38 15.53 6.46
CA ALA A 122 -14.13 14.59 7.29
C ALA A 122 -15.02 13.66 6.44
N LEU A 123 -15.75 14.21 5.47
CA LEU A 123 -16.58 13.42 4.55
C LEU A 123 -15.75 12.47 3.69
N THR A 124 -14.62 12.95 3.17
CA THR A 124 -13.67 12.13 2.40
C THR A 124 -13.12 10.98 3.23
N LEU A 125 -12.76 11.25 4.48
CA LEU A 125 -12.26 10.23 5.38
C LEU A 125 -13.30 9.14 5.65
N VAL A 126 -14.54 9.54 5.96
CA VAL A 126 -15.65 8.58 6.15
C VAL A 126 -15.86 7.75 4.88
N ALA A 127 -15.88 8.40 3.72
CA ALA A 127 -16.04 7.70 2.44
C ALA A 127 -14.91 6.69 2.20
N VAL A 128 -13.66 7.06 2.46
CA VAL A 128 -12.49 6.16 2.32
C VAL A 128 -12.57 4.99 3.30
N LEU A 129 -12.90 5.27 4.57
CA LEU A 129 -13.02 4.22 5.59
C LEU A 129 -14.11 3.19 5.27
N LEU A 130 -15.19 3.60 4.60
CA LEU A 130 -16.29 2.71 4.21
C LEU A 130 -16.00 1.91 2.94
N THR A 131 -14.88 2.11 2.27
CA THR A 131 -14.56 1.32 1.07
C THR A 131 -14.22 -0.13 1.40
N ALA A 132 -14.64 -1.05 0.52
CA ALA A 132 -14.40 -2.48 0.71
C ALA A 132 -12.90 -2.84 0.86
N PRO A 133 -11.94 -2.25 0.11
CA PRO A 133 -10.52 -2.52 0.33
C PRO A 133 -10.03 -2.14 1.73
N ILE A 134 -10.50 -1.02 2.30
CA ILE A 134 -10.15 -0.61 3.67
C ILE A 134 -10.77 -1.57 4.68
N GLN A 135 -12.04 -1.90 4.53
CA GLN A 135 -12.73 -2.83 5.44
C GLN A 135 -12.09 -4.22 5.41
N GLY A 136 -11.78 -4.73 4.20
CA GLY A 136 -11.05 -5.99 4.04
C GLY A 136 -9.65 -5.93 4.65
N HIS A 137 -8.95 -4.79 4.51
CA HIS A 137 -7.64 -4.57 5.11
C HIS A 137 -7.69 -4.63 6.64
N LEU A 138 -8.64 -3.92 7.24
CA LEU A 138 -8.84 -3.89 8.71
C LEU A 138 -9.23 -5.26 9.24
N ALA A 139 -10.14 -5.96 8.54
CA ALA A 139 -10.61 -7.29 8.92
C ALA A 139 -9.49 -8.34 8.93
N VAL A 140 -8.53 -8.25 8.02
CA VAL A 140 -7.40 -9.19 7.90
C VAL A 140 -6.16 -8.75 8.69
N GLY A 141 -6.12 -7.47 9.11
CA GLY A 141 -4.98 -6.89 9.82
C GLY A 141 -3.74 -6.69 8.93
N GLN A 142 -3.95 -6.29 7.67
CA GLN A 142 -2.89 -6.10 6.69
C GLN A 142 -1.98 -4.89 6.93
N PHE A 143 -0.96 -4.74 6.07
CA PHE A 143 0.11 -3.74 6.19
C PHE A 143 0.13 -2.72 5.04
N THR A 144 -0.77 -2.84 4.06
CA THR A 144 -0.78 -1.97 2.86
C THR A 144 -1.11 -0.51 3.18
N LEU A 145 -1.78 -0.24 4.31
CA LEU A 145 -2.04 1.15 4.76
C LEU A 145 -0.75 1.90 5.13
N ILE A 146 0.30 1.20 5.56
CA ILE A 146 1.63 1.81 5.74
C ILE A 146 2.15 2.29 4.38
N LEU A 147 1.94 1.51 3.31
CA LEU A 147 2.36 1.89 1.97
C LEU A 147 1.59 3.11 1.46
N LEU A 148 0.28 3.18 1.71
CA LEU A 148 -0.53 4.34 1.36
C LEU A 148 -0.02 5.61 2.06
N LEU A 149 0.24 5.53 3.36
CA LEU A 149 0.81 6.63 4.13
C LEU A 149 2.21 7.00 3.63
N ALA A 150 3.08 6.03 3.36
CA ALA A 150 4.42 6.27 2.84
C ALA A 150 4.37 6.95 1.46
N CYS A 151 3.44 6.55 0.58
CA CYS A 151 3.21 7.23 -0.69
C CYS A 151 2.71 8.67 -0.52
N ALA A 152 1.80 8.91 0.43
CA ALA A 152 1.31 10.25 0.75
C ALA A 152 2.43 11.15 1.32
N LEU A 153 3.26 10.62 2.21
CA LEU A 153 4.45 11.30 2.71
C LEU A 153 5.46 11.58 1.60
N ALA A 154 5.71 10.61 0.70
CA ALA A 154 6.63 10.78 -0.42
C ALA A 154 6.22 11.96 -1.31
N LEU A 155 4.92 12.14 -1.57
CA LEU A 155 4.40 13.30 -2.29
C LEU A 155 4.76 14.62 -1.59
N ARG A 156 4.58 14.70 -0.28
CA ARG A 156 4.85 15.93 0.48
C ARG A 156 6.35 16.21 0.65
N LEU A 157 7.15 15.18 0.78
CA LEU A 157 8.59 15.30 0.93
C LEU A 157 9.26 15.72 -0.40
N GLU A 158 8.79 15.22 -1.54
CA GLU A 158 9.25 15.68 -2.85
C GLU A 158 8.89 17.14 -3.07
N GLU A 159 7.63 17.54 -2.82
CA GLU A 159 7.17 18.92 -2.92
C GLU A 159 7.97 19.88 -2.01
N SER A 160 8.36 19.44 -0.82
CA SER A 160 9.13 20.24 0.13
C SER A 160 10.64 20.15 -0.06
N GLY A 161 11.13 19.39 -1.05
CA GLY A 161 12.55 19.23 -1.34
C GLY A 161 13.34 18.43 -0.29
N LYS A 162 12.67 17.66 0.57
CA LYS A 162 13.30 16.90 1.68
C LYS A 162 13.68 15.49 1.25
N PHE A 163 14.62 15.35 0.32
CA PHE A 163 14.92 14.09 -0.35
C PHE A 163 15.58 13.02 0.54
N SER A 164 16.35 13.41 1.56
CA SER A 164 16.88 12.42 2.53
C SER A 164 15.74 11.79 3.34
N LEU A 165 14.76 12.57 3.80
CA LEU A 165 13.59 12.05 4.47
C LEU A 165 12.72 11.21 3.52
N LEU A 166 12.64 11.58 2.25
CA LEU A 166 12.00 10.79 1.21
C LEU A 166 12.61 9.38 1.16
N GLY A 167 13.95 9.27 1.14
CA GLY A 167 14.63 7.97 1.16
C GLY A 167 14.26 7.12 2.38
N ILE A 168 14.22 7.71 3.58
CA ILE A 168 13.81 7.02 4.81
C ILE A 168 12.36 6.50 4.68
N VAL A 169 11.44 7.34 4.18
CA VAL A 169 10.03 6.95 4.01
C VAL A 169 9.88 5.84 2.97
N LEU A 170 10.66 5.88 1.88
CA LEU A 170 10.65 4.82 0.87
C LEU A 170 11.08 3.45 1.42
N ALA A 171 11.90 3.41 2.48
CA ALA A 171 12.24 2.15 3.12
C ALA A 171 11.02 1.45 3.73
N LEU A 172 9.99 2.20 4.19
CA LEU A 172 8.75 1.60 4.69
C LEU A 172 7.96 0.87 3.60
N LEU A 173 8.10 1.27 2.34
CA LEU A 173 7.45 0.56 1.22
C LEU A 173 7.97 -0.86 1.08
N THR A 174 9.20 -1.14 1.49
CA THR A 174 9.81 -2.47 1.38
C THR A 174 9.21 -3.50 2.34
N ILE A 175 8.39 -3.08 3.31
CA ILE A 175 7.63 -3.99 4.18
C ILE A 175 6.77 -4.96 3.35
N LYS A 176 6.28 -4.52 2.19
CA LYS A 176 5.53 -5.34 1.24
C LYS A 176 6.21 -5.29 -0.14
N PRO A 177 7.27 -6.09 -0.37
CA PRO A 177 8.21 -5.87 -1.46
C PRO A 177 7.59 -5.97 -2.86
N HIS A 178 6.63 -6.85 -3.09
CA HIS A 178 6.02 -7.04 -4.41
C HIS A 178 5.19 -5.84 -4.91
N VAL A 179 4.77 -4.95 -4.01
CA VAL A 179 4.13 -3.67 -4.33
C VAL A 179 5.09 -2.51 -4.09
N GLY A 180 5.78 -2.52 -2.96
CA GLY A 180 6.60 -1.39 -2.53
C GLY A 180 7.87 -1.20 -3.33
N LEU A 181 8.58 -2.27 -3.74
CA LEU A 181 9.81 -2.13 -4.52
C LEU A 181 9.58 -1.52 -5.91
N PRO A 182 8.55 -1.91 -6.70
CA PRO A 182 8.22 -1.21 -7.94
C PRO A 182 7.93 0.27 -7.74
N VAL A 183 7.23 0.64 -6.66
CA VAL A 183 6.98 2.05 -6.32
C VAL A 183 8.28 2.77 -5.99
N CYS A 184 9.17 2.19 -5.18
CA CYS A 184 10.49 2.77 -4.89
C CYS A 184 11.30 2.98 -6.18
N ALA A 185 11.39 1.94 -7.02
CA ALA A 185 12.11 2.01 -8.29
C ALA A 185 11.57 3.13 -9.20
N GLY A 186 10.25 3.23 -9.33
CA GLY A 186 9.61 4.30 -10.10
C GLY A 186 9.96 5.68 -9.56
N ILE A 187 9.93 5.88 -8.24
CA ILE A 187 10.31 7.18 -7.62
C ILE A 187 11.79 7.50 -7.87
N PHE A 188 12.69 6.52 -7.77
CA PHE A 188 14.10 6.74 -8.10
C PHE A 188 14.31 7.07 -9.59
N ILE A 189 13.54 6.45 -10.49
CA ILE A 189 13.55 6.83 -11.92
C ILE A 189 13.05 8.27 -12.09
N TRP A 190 11.98 8.67 -11.42
CA TRP A 190 11.52 10.05 -11.42
C TRP A 190 12.61 11.04 -10.97
N LEU A 191 13.27 10.75 -9.85
CA LEU A 191 14.37 11.58 -9.33
C LEU A 191 15.54 11.62 -10.30
N TRP A 192 15.87 10.50 -10.94
CA TRP A 192 16.91 10.45 -11.97
C TRP A 192 16.61 11.40 -13.13
N VAL A 193 15.38 11.41 -13.60
CA VAL A 193 14.98 12.22 -14.76
C VAL A 193 14.81 13.69 -14.42
N HIS A 194 14.15 14.00 -13.29
CA HIS A 194 13.68 15.35 -12.97
C HIS A 194 14.46 16.05 -11.86
N ARG A 195 15.12 15.31 -10.96
CA ARG A 195 15.77 15.80 -9.74
C ARG A 195 17.13 15.13 -9.50
N ARG A 196 17.90 14.90 -10.53
CA ARG A 196 19.11 14.07 -10.54
C ARG A 196 20.10 14.39 -9.39
N ARG A 197 20.31 15.66 -9.07
CA ARG A 197 21.18 16.10 -7.97
C ARG A 197 20.74 15.60 -6.59
N HIS A 198 19.47 15.26 -6.42
CA HIS A 198 18.89 14.82 -5.16
C HIS A 198 18.73 13.28 -5.07
N LEU A 199 18.90 12.59 -6.19
CA LEU A 199 18.79 11.13 -6.23
C LEU A 199 19.74 10.46 -5.25
N PHE A 200 21.00 10.91 -5.19
CA PHE A 200 22.01 10.32 -4.31
C PHE A 200 21.61 10.43 -2.83
N ALA A 201 21.12 11.59 -2.41
CA ALA A 201 20.66 11.77 -1.04
C ALA A 201 19.49 10.87 -0.67
N ALA A 202 18.50 10.72 -1.56
CA ALA A 202 17.36 9.82 -1.35
C ALA A 202 17.81 8.36 -1.34
N LEU A 203 18.64 7.94 -2.28
CA LEU A 203 19.13 6.56 -2.40
C LEU A 203 20.02 6.17 -1.21
N ALA A 204 20.95 7.04 -0.81
CA ALA A 204 21.82 6.78 0.34
C ALA A 204 21.00 6.64 1.62
N SER A 205 20.04 7.55 1.86
CA SER A 205 19.17 7.45 3.04
C SER A 205 18.30 6.20 3.01
N TRP A 206 17.78 5.79 1.84
CA TRP A 206 17.02 4.57 1.66
C TRP A 206 17.87 3.33 1.99
N LEU A 207 19.07 3.22 1.40
CA LEU A 207 19.99 2.10 1.66
C LEU A 207 20.42 2.04 3.13
N THR A 208 20.76 3.19 3.72
CA THR A 208 21.12 3.25 5.14
C THR A 208 19.97 2.79 6.02
N THR A 209 18.74 3.23 5.74
CA THR A 209 17.57 2.83 6.53
C THR A 209 17.30 1.32 6.39
N ILE A 210 17.39 0.76 5.18
CA ILE A 210 17.26 -0.69 4.97
C ILE A 210 18.36 -1.45 5.71
N ALA A 211 19.62 -0.99 5.65
CA ALA A 211 20.73 -1.60 6.35
C ALA A 211 20.53 -1.59 7.88
N LEU A 212 20.06 -0.47 8.44
CA LEU A 212 19.75 -0.36 9.87
C LEU A 212 18.58 -1.26 10.28
N LEU A 213 17.52 -1.33 9.48
CA LEU A 213 16.39 -2.22 9.72
C LEU A 213 16.81 -3.69 9.66
N PHE A 214 17.67 -4.05 8.71
CA PHE A 214 18.21 -5.40 8.59
C PHE A 214 19.12 -5.73 9.78
N LEU A 215 20.02 -4.82 10.14
CA LEU A 215 20.90 -4.98 11.32
C LEU A 215 20.08 -5.14 12.61
N TYR A 216 19.06 -4.31 12.79
CA TYR A 216 18.14 -4.45 13.92
C TYR A 216 17.47 -5.84 13.95
N SER A 217 17.08 -6.34 12.78
CA SER A 217 16.48 -7.68 12.67
C SER A 217 17.49 -8.79 13.03
N LEU A 218 18.76 -8.64 12.63
CA LEU A 218 19.82 -9.58 12.98
C LEU A 218 20.16 -9.59 14.47
N LEU A 219 20.02 -8.45 15.16
CA LEU A 219 20.19 -8.38 16.62
C LEU A 219 19.10 -9.15 17.36
N ILE A 220 17.90 -9.24 16.77
CA ILE A 220 16.78 -10.00 17.34
C ILE A 220 16.88 -11.48 16.99
N ASP A 221 17.19 -11.80 15.74
CA ASP A 221 17.31 -13.18 15.24
C ASP A 221 18.54 -13.32 14.33
N PRO A 222 19.71 -13.77 14.87
CA PRO A 222 20.92 -13.94 14.08
C PRO A 222 20.82 -15.01 12.98
N THR A 223 19.82 -15.86 13.02
CA THR A 223 19.64 -16.96 12.06
C THR A 223 18.97 -16.56 10.75
N ILE A 224 18.51 -15.31 10.64
CA ILE A 224 17.82 -14.75 9.45
C ILE A 224 18.55 -15.06 8.14
N PRO A 225 19.89 -14.85 7.99
CA PRO A 225 20.57 -15.11 6.72
C PRO A 225 20.44 -16.56 6.27
N HIS A 226 20.40 -17.50 7.22
CA HIS A 226 20.27 -18.92 6.92
C HIS A 226 18.85 -19.29 6.48
N TYR A 227 17.83 -18.85 7.20
CA TYR A 227 16.45 -19.29 6.97
C TYR A 227 15.68 -18.43 5.98
N TYR A 228 16.01 -17.15 5.82
CA TYR A 228 15.26 -16.26 4.92
C TYR A 228 15.29 -16.73 3.47
N PHE A 229 16.47 -17.03 2.93
CA PHE A 229 16.60 -17.54 1.56
C PHE A 229 15.91 -18.89 1.36
N PHE A 230 15.95 -19.76 2.39
CA PHE A 230 15.20 -21.02 2.35
C PHE A 230 13.70 -20.77 2.31
N SER A 231 13.18 -19.86 3.14
CA SER A 231 11.77 -19.48 3.16
C SER A 231 11.30 -18.90 1.83
N VAL A 232 12.10 -17.99 1.24
CA VAL A 232 11.78 -17.40 -0.08
C VAL A 232 11.73 -18.48 -1.18
N ASN A 233 12.66 -19.45 -1.15
CA ASN A 233 12.67 -20.54 -2.13
C ASN A 233 11.49 -21.49 -1.93
N SER A 234 11.06 -21.75 -0.70
CA SER A 234 9.93 -22.64 -0.41
C SER A 234 8.59 -22.06 -0.85
N LEU A 235 8.49 -20.73 -1.02
CA LEU A 235 7.28 -20.09 -1.58
C LEU A 235 6.92 -20.58 -2.98
N ASN A 236 7.95 -20.96 -3.77
CA ASN A 236 7.73 -21.45 -5.13
C ASN A 236 7.00 -22.78 -5.19
N SER A 237 7.07 -23.57 -4.12
CA SER A 237 6.44 -24.89 -4.01
C SER A 237 5.13 -24.89 -3.23
N HIS A 238 4.74 -23.75 -2.62
CA HIS A 238 3.56 -23.72 -1.77
C HIS A 238 2.28 -23.58 -2.59
N PRO A 239 1.26 -24.49 -2.41
CA PRO A 239 0.01 -24.50 -3.20
C PRO A 239 -0.74 -23.16 -3.22
N VAL A 240 -0.76 -22.44 -2.11
CA VAL A 240 -1.44 -21.12 -2.00
C VAL A 240 -0.84 -20.07 -2.93
N ASN A 241 0.44 -20.17 -3.26
CA ASN A 241 1.09 -19.25 -4.19
C ASN A 241 0.89 -19.66 -5.65
N ILE A 242 0.58 -20.95 -5.90
CA ILE A 242 0.29 -21.48 -7.23
C ILE A 242 -1.14 -21.13 -7.65
N VAL A 243 -2.09 -21.20 -6.71
CA VAL A 243 -3.52 -20.92 -6.95
C VAL A 243 -3.99 -19.89 -5.93
N CYS A 244 -3.77 -18.62 -6.21
CA CYS A 244 -4.32 -17.56 -5.36
C CYS A 244 -5.75 -17.21 -5.78
N ASP A 245 -6.73 -17.88 -5.16
CA ASP A 245 -8.16 -17.66 -5.44
C ASP A 245 -8.67 -16.26 -5.08
N SER A 246 -7.94 -15.51 -4.29
CA SER A 246 -8.27 -14.14 -3.89
C SER A 246 -7.41 -13.07 -4.55
N CYS A 247 -6.52 -13.44 -5.48
CA CYS A 247 -5.63 -12.51 -6.17
C CYS A 247 -6.27 -11.98 -7.45
N SER A 248 -6.06 -10.70 -7.71
CA SER A 248 -6.55 -10.02 -8.90
C SER A 248 -5.52 -9.02 -9.40
N SER A 249 -5.10 -9.17 -10.65
CA SER A 249 -4.30 -8.18 -11.37
C SER A 249 -4.46 -8.42 -12.86
N LEU A 250 -4.08 -7.43 -13.68
CA LEU A 250 -4.08 -7.59 -15.13
C LEU A 250 -3.08 -8.68 -15.55
N THR A 251 -1.95 -8.80 -14.85
CA THR A 251 -0.97 -9.88 -15.06
C THR A 251 -1.59 -11.26 -14.92
N LEU A 252 -2.40 -11.47 -13.88
CA LEU A 252 -3.10 -12.74 -13.65
C LEU A 252 -4.20 -12.99 -14.69
N ALA A 253 -4.92 -11.94 -15.08
CA ALA A 253 -5.95 -12.05 -16.12
C ALA A 253 -5.33 -12.44 -17.47
N ILE A 254 -4.22 -11.82 -17.87
CA ILE A 254 -3.49 -12.18 -19.10
C ILE A 254 -2.94 -13.61 -19.01
N GLN A 255 -2.35 -13.99 -17.88
CA GLN A 255 -1.83 -15.34 -17.69
C GLN A 255 -2.92 -16.41 -17.82
N SER A 256 -4.12 -16.15 -17.29
CA SER A 256 -5.25 -17.08 -17.40
C SER A 256 -5.71 -17.26 -18.85
N LEU A 257 -5.59 -16.22 -19.68
CA LEU A 257 -5.92 -16.28 -21.11
C LEU A 257 -4.86 -17.02 -21.94
N LEU A 258 -3.58 -16.95 -21.53
CA LEU A 258 -2.48 -17.56 -22.28
C LEU A 258 -2.30 -19.06 -22.07
N ASN A 259 -3.20 -19.69 -21.33
CA ASN A 259 -3.23 -21.14 -21.04
C ASN A 259 -1.92 -21.80 -20.57
N HIS A 260 -1.91 -22.19 -19.38
CA HIS A 260 -1.32 -23.28 -18.57
C HIS A 260 -0.03 -24.03 -19.01
N SER A 261 0.51 -23.83 -20.21
CA SER A 261 1.64 -24.64 -20.74
C SER A 261 3.04 -24.01 -20.54
N LEU A 262 3.11 -22.80 -19.99
CA LEU A 262 4.39 -22.11 -19.82
C LEU A 262 5.02 -22.41 -18.46
N CYS A 263 6.34 -22.60 -18.48
CA CYS A 263 7.21 -22.85 -17.32
C CYS A 263 6.81 -22.17 -16.03
N SER A 264 7.15 -22.76 -14.89
CA SER A 264 6.89 -22.30 -13.53
C SER A 264 5.95 -21.08 -13.43
N PRO A 265 4.70 -21.24 -13.03
CA PRO A 265 3.66 -20.17 -13.09
C PRO A 265 4.12 -18.86 -12.44
N TRP A 266 5.00 -18.96 -11.45
CA TRP A 266 5.53 -17.83 -10.69
C TRP A 266 6.54 -17.00 -11.49
N ARG A 267 7.51 -17.62 -12.16
CA ARG A 267 8.50 -16.91 -12.98
C ARG A 267 7.83 -16.19 -14.15
N THR A 268 6.88 -16.83 -14.80
CA THR A 268 6.08 -16.22 -15.88
C THR A 268 5.32 -15.00 -15.39
N ARG A 269 4.71 -15.05 -14.19
CA ARG A 269 4.03 -13.91 -13.58
C ARG A 269 4.97 -12.74 -13.34
N PHE A 270 6.17 -13.00 -12.83
CA PHE A 270 7.15 -11.93 -12.59
C PHE A 270 7.62 -11.28 -13.88
N ILE A 271 7.96 -12.06 -14.89
CA ILE A 271 8.42 -11.55 -16.19
C ILE A 271 7.31 -10.74 -16.86
N LEU A 272 6.12 -11.31 -16.94
CA LEU A 272 4.95 -10.64 -17.52
C LEU A 272 4.59 -9.37 -16.74
N GLY A 273 4.57 -9.45 -15.40
CA GLY A 273 4.33 -8.31 -14.53
C GLY A 273 5.37 -7.20 -14.72
N ALA A 274 6.65 -7.54 -14.77
CA ALA A 274 7.70 -6.56 -15.00
C ALA A 274 7.56 -5.89 -16.38
N ALA A 275 7.34 -6.67 -17.45
CA ALA A 275 7.13 -6.14 -18.80
C ALA A 275 5.91 -5.21 -18.86
N LEU A 276 4.79 -5.64 -18.27
CA LEU A 276 3.57 -4.85 -18.20
C LEU A 276 3.79 -3.57 -17.36
N GLY A 277 4.47 -3.67 -16.21
CA GLY A 277 4.77 -2.53 -15.34
C GLY A 277 5.59 -1.47 -16.06
N VAL A 278 6.64 -1.87 -16.77
CA VAL A 278 7.46 -0.95 -17.58
C VAL A 278 6.61 -0.30 -18.69
N THR A 279 5.80 -1.09 -19.38
CA THR A 279 4.93 -0.58 -20.47
C THR A 279 3.92 0.44 -19.95
N LEU A 280 3.24 0.14 -18.84
CA LEU A 280 2.25 1.03 -18.25
C LEU A 280 2.90 2.29 -17.64
N LEU A 281 4.10 2.18 -17.08
CA LEU A 281 4.78 3.31 -16.45
C LEU A 281 5.45 4.25 -17.48
N TYR A 282 5.82 3.74 -18.65
CA TYR A 282 6.54 4.50 -19.68
C TYR A 282 5.91 5.85 -20.06
N PRO A 283 4.58 5.97 -20.28
CA PRO A 283 3.95 7.25 -20.58
C PRO A 283 4.15 8.30 -19.50
N PHE A 284 4.17 7.88 -18.23
CA PHE A 284 4.34 8.78 -17.09
C PHE A 284 5.79 9.20 -16.90
N ILE A 285 6.75 8.32 -17.15
CA ILE A 285 8.20 8.67 -17.11
C ILE A 285 8.50 9.78 -18.12
N ARG A 286 7.94 9.68 -19.32
CA ARG A 286 8.22 10.63 -20.40
C ARG A 286 7.39 11.91 -20.36
N GLN A 287 6.17 11.85 -19.87
CA GLN A 287 5.16 12.88 -20.12
C GLN A 287 4.52 13.47 -18.85
N ALA A 288 4.73 12.87 -17.67
CA ALA A 288 4.16 13.45 -16.46
C ALA A 288 4.83 14.78 -16.13
N SER A 289 4.03 15.83 -16.10
CA SER A 289 4.46 17.20 -15.82
C SER A 289 4.62 17.49 -14.32
N SER A 290 4.08 16.61 -13.47
CA SER A 290 4.13 16.78 -12.01
C SER A 290 4.25 15.44 -11.28
N PHE A 291 4.92 15.48 -10.13
CA PHE A 291 5.13 14.30 -9.31
C PHE A 291 3.84 13.61 -8.84
N PRO A 292 2.76 14.33 -8.43
CA PRO A 292 1.50 13.68 -8.06
C PRO A 292 0.87 12.87 -9.19
N VAL A 293 0.91 13.36 -10.43
CA VAL A 293 0.40 12.64 -11.59
C VAL A 293 1.27 11.42 -11.89
N PHE A 294 2.59 11.59 -11.86
CA PHE A 294 3.53 10.47 -12.00
C PHE A 294 3.29 9.40 -10.94
N MET A 295 3.22 9.80 -9.66
CA MET A 295 3.02 8.88 -8.53
C MET A 295 1.69 8.13 -8.64
N SER A 296 0.64 8.81 -9.08
CA SER A 296 -0.67 8.20 -9.30
C SER A 296 -0.63 7.14 -10.41
N GLY A 297 0.00 7.47 -11.53
CA GLY A 297 0.24 6.52 -12.63
C GLY A 297 1.11 5.34 -12.20
N LEU A 298 2.16 5.60 -11.43
CA LEU A 298 3.06 4.57 -10.89
C LEU A 298 2.32 3.57 -9.99
N VAL A 299 1.49 4.06 -9.06
CA VAL A 299 0.71 3.20 -8.16
C VAL A 299 -0.28 2.36 -8.96
N CYS A 300 -1.03 2.95 -9.89
CA CYS A 300 -1.95 2.20 -10.74
C CYS A 300 -1.21 1.15 -11.59
N SER A 301 -0.08 1.52 -12.21
CA SER A 301 0.75 0.60 -12.98
C SER A 301 1.25 -0.57 -12.13
N THR A 302 1.68 -0.29 -10.90
CA THR A 302 2.14 -1.30 -9.96
C THR A 302 1.03 -2.28 -9.59
N ILE A 303 -0.15 -1.79 -9.23
CA ILE A 303 -1.31 -2.65 -8.89
C ILE A 303 -1.74 -3.51 -10.08
N LEU A 304 -1.76 -2.95 -11.29
CA LEU A 304 -2.13 -3.69 -12.51
C LEU A 304 -1.09 -4.75 -12.89
N SER A 305 0.19 -4.45 -12.72
CA SER A 305 1.30 -5.31 -13.15
C SER A 305 1.80 -6.28 -12.09
N ALA A 306 1.47 -6.07 -10.83
CA ALA A 306 1.98 -6.92 -9.75
C ALA A 306 1.58 -8.40 -9.97
N PRO A 307 2.52 -9.33 -9.78
CA PRO A 307 2.28 -10.76 -9.97
C PRO A 307 1.32 -11.34 -8.92
N TYR A 308 1.12 -10.60 -7.83
CA TYR A 308 0.34 -11.01 -6.67
C TYR A 308 -0.25 -9.77 -6.01
N VAL A 309 -1.57 -9.57 -6.10
CA VAL A 309 -2.33 -8.48 -5.48
C VAL A 309 -3.63 -9.02 -4.93
N ARG A 310 -3.92 -8.75 -3.67
CA ARG A 310 -5.19 -9.10 -3.03
C ARG A 310 -6.13 -7.89 -2.98
N SER A 311 -7.40 -8.14 -2.69
CA SER A 311 -8.45 -7.12 -2.65
C SER A 311 -8.11 -5.92 -1.76
N TYR A 312 -7.48 -6.14 -0.62
CA TYR A 312 -7.09 -5.08 0.30
C TYR A 312 -5.89 -4.23 -0.18
N ASP A 313 -5.12 -4.67 -1.19
CA ASP A 313 -4.04 -3.86 -1.77
C ASP A 313 -4.57 -2.72 -2.64
N TYR A 314 -5.81 -2.87 -3.10
CA TYR A 314 -6.50 -1.83 -3.88
C TYR A 314 -6.80 -0.56 -3.09
N VAL A 315 -6.57 -0.55 -1.78
CA VAL A 315 -6.56 0.68 -0.97
C VAL A 315 -5.63 1.74 -1.56
N LEU A 316 -4.57 1.35 -2.23
CA LEU A 316 -3.62 2.25 -2.87
C LEU A 316 -4.24 3.07 -4.03
N ILE A 317 -5.35 2.61 -4.63
CA ILE A 317 -6.10 3.38 -5.64
C ILE A 317 -6.72 4.65 -5.03
N SER A 318 -6.86 4.71 -3.72
CA SER A 318 -7.28 5.95 -3.04
C SER A 318 -6.29 7.10 -3.31
N LEU A 319 -5.00 6.82 -3.55
CA LEU A 319 -4.00 7.85 -3.80
C LEU A 319 -4.30 8.69 -5.05
N PRO A 320 -4.47 8.12 -6.27
CA PRO A 320 -4.82 8.91 -7.45
C PRO A 320 -6.16 9.64 -7.30
N ILE A 321 -7.15 9.01 -6.67
CA ILE A 321 -8.47 9.63 -6.44
C ILE A 321 -8.32 10.85 -5.54
N LEU A 322 -7.62 10.73 -4.42
CA LEU A 322 -7.47 11.82 -3.46
C LEU A 322 -6.54 12.92 -3.98
N ALA A 323 -5.39 12.55 -4.56
CA ALA A 323 -4.37 13.51 -4.96
C ALA A 323 -4.72 14.28 -6.24
N ILE A 324 -5.43 13.65 -7.17
CA ILE A 324 -5.77 14.26 -8.45
C ILE A 324 -7.20 14.80 -8.46
N LEU A 325 -8.18 13.96 -8.11
CA LEU A 325 -9.59 14.34 -8.25
C LEU A 325 -10.06 15.30 -7.15
N ILE A 326 -9.63 15.06 -5.91
CA ILE A 326 -10.16 15.79 -4.74
C ILE A 326 -9.31 17.00 -4.40
N ASP A 327 -7.99 16.85 -4.30
CA ASP A 327 -7.10 17.93 -3.84
C ASP A 327 -6.72 18.91 -4.95
N ARG A 328 -6.52 18.41 -6.17
CA ARG A 328 -6.04 19.22 -7.30
C ARG A 328 -7.02 19.13 -8.45
N PRO A 329 -8.01 20.04 -8.55
CA PRO A 329 -8.87 20.12 -9.72
C PRO A 329 -8.03 20.56 -10.92
N TYR A 330 -7.30 19.63 -11.53
CA TYR A 330 -6.64 19.88 -12.80
C TYR A 330 -7.72 20.18 -13.84
N GLN A 331 -7.66 21.36 -14.43
CA GLN A 331 -8.56 21.70 -15.55
C GLN A 331 -7.93 21.20 -16.84
N LEU A 332 -8.56 20.23 -17.45
CA LEU A 332 -8.22 19.79 -18.79
C LEU A 332 -8.67 20.86 -19.80
N PRO A 333 -7.96 21.03 -20.93
CA PRO A 333 -8.28 22.03 -21.94
C PRO A 333 -9.73 21.92 -22.49
N SER A 334 -10.28 20.72 -22.41
CA SER A 334 -11.63 20.42 -22.86
C SER A 334 -12.51 19.98 -21.69
N ARG A 335 -13.69 20.58 -21.54
CA ARG A 335 -14.70 20.16 -20.57
C ARG A 335 -15.10 18.69 -20.74
N ARG A 336 -15.10 18.18 -21.99
CA ARG A 336 -15.40 16.76 -22.27
C ARG A 336 -14.31 15.84 -21.68
N LEU A 337 -13.04 16.17 -21.86
CA LEU A 337 -11.93 15.38 -21.30
C LEU A 337 -11.94 15.41 -19.77
N ASN A 338 -12.25 16.58 -19.19
CA ASN A 338 -12.36 16.70 -17.73
C ASN A 338 -13.49 15.83 -17.18
N ASN A 339 -14.66 15.85 -17.80
CA ASN A 339 -15.79 15.00 -17.42
C ASN A 339 -15.46 13.51 -17.57
N LEU A 340 -14.76 13.13 -18.64
CA LEU A 340 -14.37 11.74 -18.88
C LEU A 340 -13.35 11.26 -17.83
N ALA A 341 -12.33 12.06 -17.52
CA ALA A 341 -11.36 11.73 -16.47
C ALA A 341 -12.03 11.60 -15.10
N THR A 342 -12.92 12.54 -14.77
CA THR A 342 -13.72 12.49 -13.54
C THR A 342 -14.59 11.24 -13.48
N ALA A 343 -15.23 10.87 -14.60
CA ALA A 343 -16.02 9.64 -14.69
C ALA A 343 -15.16 8.39 -14.49
N CYS A 344 -13.95 8.33 -15.07
CA CYS A 344 -13.03 7.24 -14.84
C CYS A 344 -12.70 7.05 -13.34
N PHE A 345 -12.35 8.14 -12.64
CA PHE A 345 -12.05 8.07 -11.21
C PHE A 345 -13.27 7.76 -10.34
N ALA A 346 -14.42 8.35 -10.65
CA ALA A 346 -15.67 8.08 -9.94
C ALA A 346 -16.10 6.62 -10.10
N THR A 347 -16.03 6.10 -11.33
CA THR A 347 -16.32 4.69 -11.60
C THR A 347 -15.30 3.76 -10.92
N ALA A 348 -14.00 4.11 -10.94
CA ALA A 348 -12.98 3.36 -10.22
C ALA A 348 -13.27 3.30 -8.71
N ALA A 349 -13.63 4.44 -8.12
CA ALA A 349 -13.99 4.52 -6.70
C ALA A 349 -15.23 3.69 -6.37
N LEU A 350 -16.26 3.72 -7.22
CA LEU A 350 -17.48 2.91 -7.07
C LEU A 350 -17.17 1.42 -7.18
N MET A 351 -16.41 1.02 -8.21
CA MET A 351 -16.06 -0.39 -8.43
C MET A 351 -15.18 -0.95 -7.32
N ALA A 352 -14.17 -0.22 -6.87
CA ALA A 352 -13.32 -0.68 -5.77
C ALA A 352 -14.01 -0.57 -4.40
N GLY A 353 -14.79 0.50 -4.20
CA GLY A 353 -15.32 0.87 -2.89
C GLY A 353 -16.62 0.15 -2.52
N LEU A 354 -17.58 0.10 -3.42
CA LEU A 354 -18.94 -0.34 -3.10
C LEU A 354 -19.34 -1.67 -3.73
N LEU A 355 -19.03 -1.89 -5.01
CA LEU A 355 -19.47 -3.09 -5.71
C LEU A 355 -19.05 -4.40 -5.02
N PRO A 356 -17.88 -4.49 -4.38
CA PRO A 356 -17.52 -5.67 -3.63
C PRO A 356 -18.50 -6.09 -2.54
N TYR A 357 -19.28 -5.20 -1.97
CA TYR A 357 -20.31 -5.55 -0.98
C TYR A 357 -21.53 -6.25 -1.57
N PHE A 358 -21.77 -6.10 -2.88
CA PHE A 358 -22.97 -6.55 -3.54
C PHE A 358 -22.74 -7.72 -4.51
N THR A 359 -21.49 -8.20 -4.62
CA THR A 359 -21.10 -9.20 -5.60
C THR A 359 -20.56 -10.46 -4.96
N THR A 360 -20.69 -11.59 -5.68
CA THR A 360 -20.06 -12.83 -5.26
C THR A 360 -18.53 -12.76 -5.37
N ARG A 361 -17.83 -13.64 -4.64
CA ARG A 361 -16.37 -13.66 -4.55
C ARG A 361 -15.65 -13.71 -5.92
N ASP A 362 -16.24 -14.36 -6.92
CA ASP A 362 -15.64 -14.51 -8.25
C ASP A 362 -15.75 -13.23 -9.08
N HIS A 363 -16.86 -12.50 -8.97
CA HIS A 363 -17.03 -11.20 -9.64
C HIS A 363 -16.21 -10.09 -8.99
N HIS A 364 -15.95 -10.18 -7.70
CA HIS A 364 -15.12 -9.27 -6.93
C HIS A 364 -13.76 -8.97 -7.59
N ARG A 365 -13.08 -9.99 -8.07
CA ARG A 365 -11.75 -9.90 -8.67
C ARG A 365 -11.75 -9.02 -9.92
N ASN A 366 -12.78 -9.20 -10.75
CA ASN A 366 -12.90 -8.46 -12.01
C ASN A 366 -13.14 -6.97 -11.76
N PHE A 367 -13.96 -6.61 -10.79
CA PHE A 367 -14.20 -5.19 -10.45
C PHE A 367 -12.95 -4.50 -9.92
N LEU A 368 -12.10 -5.19 -9.18
CA LEU A 368 -10.90 -4.60 -8.59
C LEU A 368 -9.86 -4.23 -9.64
N TRP A 369 -9.47 -5.14 -10.54
CA TRP A 369 -8.48 -4.81 -11.56
C TRP A 369 -9.03 -3.81 -12.59
N ILE A 370 -10.33 -3.88 -12.93
CA ILE A 370 -11.00 -2.88 -13.77
C ILE A 370 -10.96 -1.50 -13.09
N SER A 371 -11.17 -1.42 -11.77
CA SER A 371 -11.06 -0.15 -11.03
C SER A 371 -9.66 0.46 -11.13
N ALA A 372 -8.61 -0.36 -11.03
CA ALA A 372 -7.24 0.11 -11.22
C ALA A 372 -6.98 0.56 -12.66
N ALA A 373 -7.53 -0.15 -13.66
CA ALA A 373 -7.42 0.25 -15.06
C ALA A 373 -8.13 1.58 -15.35
N LEU A 374 -9.30 1.80 -14.76
CA LEU A 374 -10.03 3.06 -14.88
C LEU A 374 -9.30 4.21 -14.17
N ALA A 375 -8.76 3.98 -12.97
CA ALA A 375 -7.94 4.98 -12.29
C ALA A 375 -6.68 5.31 -13.09
N TYR A 376 -6.02 4.31 -13.68
CA TYR A 376 -4.90 4.49 -14.59
C TYR A 376 -5.29 5.32 -15.82
N ALA A 377 -6.40 4.99 -16.48
CA ALA A 377 -6.92 5.75 -17.61
C ALA A 377 -7.21 7.22 -17.23
N GLY A 378 -7.79 7.44 -16.04
CA GLY A 378 -7.94 8.79 -15.48
C GLY A 378 -6.61 9.54 -15.35
N CYS A 379 -5.58 8.88 -14.84
CA CYS A 379 -4.23 9.47 -14.73
C CYS A 379 -3.63 9.85 -16.09
N LEU A 380 -3.87 9.07 -17.14
CA LEU A 380 -3.37 9.37 -18.49
C LEU A 380 -3.91 10.70 -19.05
N PHE A 381 -5.11 11.11 -18.69
CA PHE A 381 -5.65 12.43 -19.11
C PHE A 381 -4.86 13.58 -18.51
N PHE A 382 -4.32 13.42 -17.31
CA PHE A 382 -3.61 14.47 -16.58
C PHE A 382 -2.10 14.49 -16.80
N ARG A 383 -1.53 13.49 -17.48
CA ARG A 383 -0.07 13.30 -17.60
C ARG A 383 0.67 14.51 -18.20
N ASN A 384 0.05 15.21 -19.14
CA ASN A 384 0.66 16.32 -19.88
C ASN A 384 0.32 17.71 -19.29
N LEU A 385 -0.45 17.76 -18.19
CA LEU A 385 -0.85 19.04 -17.62
C LEU A 385 0.18 19.54 -16.62
N SER A 386 0.73 20.71 -16.89
CA SER A 386 1.42 21.48 -15.86
C SER A 386 0.40 21.92 -14.80
N PRO A 387 0.70 21.81 -13.51
CA PRO A 387 -0.13 22.43 -12.50
C PRO A 387 -0.25 23.92 -12.86
N GLN A 388 -1.46 24.39 -13.12
CA GLN A 388 -1.70 25.82 -13.14
C GLN A 388 -1.39 26.31 -11.72
N ILE A 389 -0.21 26.91 -11.54
CA ILE A 389 0.07 27.68 -10.35
C ILE A 389 -1.01 28.74 -10.34
N ALA A 390 -1.95 28.65 -9.40
CA ALA A 390 -2.87 29.72 -9.12
C ALA A 390 -1.96 30.96 -8.91
N GLN A 391 -1.93 31.86 -9.87
CA GLN A 391 -1.27 33.14 -9.66
C GLN A 391 -1.92 33.72 -8.40
N PRO A 392 -1.15 34.13 -7.40
CA PRO A 392 -1.73 34.86 -6.30
C PRO A 392 -2.49 36.02 -6.95
N HIS A 393 -3.79 36.10 -6.71
CA HIS A 393 -4.55 37.29 -7.05
C HIS A 393 -3.74 38.43 -6.47
N SER A 394 -3.13 39.27 -7.32
CA SER A 394 -2.66 40.58 -6.95
C SER A 394 -3.92 41.29 -6.45
N GLU A 395 -4.07 41.35 -5.14
CA GLU A 395 -4.96 42.30 -4.51
C GLU A 395 -4.35 43.70 -4.83
N ASP A 396 -4.91 44.31 -5.87
CA ASP A 396 -4.77 45.74 -6.10
C ASP A 396 -5.63 46.54 -5.11
#